data_f078f02ad880d79bb12bb9ee836ceb3d
#
_entry.id   f078f02ad880d79bb12bb9ee836ceb3d
#
_cell.length_a   1.000
_cell.length_b   1.000
_cell.length_c   1.000
_cell.angle_alpha   90.00
_cell.angle_beta   90.00
_cell.angle_gamma   90.00
#
_symmetry.space_group_name_H-M   'P 1'
#
loop_
_entity.id
_entity.type
_entity.pdbx_description
1 polymer ?
#
loop_
_entity_poly.entity_id
_entity_poly.type
_entity_poly.pdbx_seq_one_letter_code
_entity_poly.pdbx_strand_id
1 'polypeptide(L)'
;MTTDPRGPQAWDRLWAPHRKAYLADEAGNFDADSCPFCIAQNVSDSEGLVVVRQSVTFVVMNKYPYNGGHLLVCTNRHVPLYDELTAEEVSQIGELTAQAMRTLRTVSNAAGFNIGLN
;
A
#
# COMPACT_ATOMS: atom_id res chain seq x y z
N MET A 1 14.98 22.87 8.30
CA MET A 1 16.27 22.51 8.88
C MET A 1 16.10 21.28 9.75
N THR A 2 16.94 20.31 9.61
CA THR A 2 16.84 19.08 10.38
C THR A 2 17.29 19.30 11.82
N THR A 3 16.56 18.68 12.74
CA THR A 3 16.90 18.67 14.17
C THR A 3 17.51 17.34 14.60
N ASP A 4 17.76 16.43 13.62
CA ASP A 4 18.35 15.13 13.92
C ASP A 4 19.76 15.31 14.42
N PRO A 5 20.08 14.89 15.66
CA PRO A 5 21.43 15.05 16.22
C PRO A 5 22.49 14.26 15.46
N ARG A 6 22.09 13.29 14.66
CA ARG A 6 23.02 12.52 13.81
C ARG A 6 23.41 13.26 12.54
N GLY A 7 22.75 14.39 12.27
CA GLY A 7 22.98 15.21 11.10
C GLY A 7 22.28 14.71 9.85
N PRO A 8 22.29 15.54 8.79
CA PRO A 8 21.60 15.20 7.53
C PRO A 8 22.12 13.93 6.87
N GLN A 9 23.37 13.59 7.05
CA GLN A 9 23.98 12.40 6.44
C GLN A 9 23.35 11.09 6.88
N ALA A 10 22.66 11.07 8.03
CA ALA A 10 21.95 9.88 8.49
C ALA A 10 20.87 9.45 7.50
N TRP A 11 20.20 10.41 6.89
CA TRP A 11 19.20 10.16 5.87
C TRP A 11 19.81 9.95 4.49
N ASP A 12 20.93 10.62 4.20
CA ASP A 12 21.63 10.44 2.92
C ASP A 12 22.07 9.00 2.70
N ARG A 13 22.35 8.27 3.78
CA ARG A 13 22.73 6.87 3.69
C ARG A 13 21.60 5.95 3.22
N LEU A 14 20.35 6.42 3.23
CA LEU A 14 19.22 5.69 2.69
C LEU A 14 19.15 5.81 1.16
N TRP A 15 19.94 6.69 0.58
CA TRP A 15 19.91 7.00 -0.83
C TRP A 15 20.77 6.04 -1.64
N ALA A 16 20.18 5.41 -2.63
CA ALA A 16 20.86 4.50 -3.54
C ALA A 16 20.68 5.02 -4.97
N PRO A 17 21.63 5.82 -5.49
CA PRO A 17 21.46 6.48 -6.79
C PRO A 17 21.17 5.53 -7.97
N HIS A 18 21.74 4.33 -7.94
CA HIS A 18 21.50 3.34 -8.99
C HIS A 18 20.05 2.85 -9.02
N ARG A 19 19.32 2.96 -7.91
CA ARG A 19 17.91 2.56 -7.83
C ARG A 19 16.97 3.68 -8.22
N LYS A 20 17.45 4.92 -8.20
CA LYS A 20 16.63 6.08 -8.53
C LYS A 20 16.10 6.01 -9.95
N ALA A 21 16.98 5.72 -10.90
CA ALA A 21 16.59 5.61 -12.31
C ALA A 21 15.58 4.48 -12.51
N TYR A 22 15.83 3.33 -11.87
CA TYR A 22 14.91 2.20 -11.91
C TYR A 22 13.53 2.56 -11.34
N LEU A 23 13.51 3.17 -10.17
CA LEU A 23 12.25 3.56 -9.53
C LEU A 23 11.50 4.63 -10.32
N ALA A 24 12.23 5.55 -10.95
CA ALA A 24 11.59 6.57 -11.78
C ALA A 24 10.92 5.96 -13.01
N ASP A 25 11.52 4.94 -13.60
CA ASP A 25 10.95 4.23 -14.75
C ASP A 25 9.79 3.33 -14.33
N GLU A 26 9.94 2.66 -13.17
CA GLU A 26 8.96 1.72 -12.65
C GLU A 26 7.81 2.42 -11.93
N ALA A 27 8.05 3.61 -11.41
CA ALA A 27 6.99 4.43 -10.84
C ALA A 27 6.08 4.89 -11.98
N GLY A 28 5.45 3.92 -12.63
CA GLY A 28 4.53 4.18 -13.72
C GLY A 28 3.51 5.20 -13.27
N ASN A 29 3.47 6.31 -13.96
CA ASN A 29 2.49 7.35 -13.70
C ASN A 29 1.15 6.85 -14.24
N PHE A 30 0.55 5.92 -13.50
CA PHE A 30 -0.82 5.51 -13.80
C PHE A 30 -1.75 6.65 -13.43
N ASP A 31 -2.52 7.12 -14.37
CA ASP A 31 -3.65 7.98 -14.05
C ASP A 31 -4.80 7.13 -13.49
N ALA A 32 -5.86 7.79 -13.04
CA ALA A 32 -6.99 7.08 -12.45
C ALA A 32 -7.64 6.09 -13.43
N ASP A 33 -7.61 6.38 -14.72
CA ASP A 33 -8.28 5.53 -15.73
C ASP A 33 -7.52 4.24 -15.99
N SER A 34 -6.19 4.24 -15.86
CA SER A 34 -5.34 3.07 -16.11
C SER A 34 -4.88 2.38 -14.83
N CYS A 35 -5.14 2.96 -13.67
CA CYS A 35 -4.72 2.41 -12.39
C CYS A 35 -5.51 1.15 -12.05
N PRO A 36 -4.86 0.00 -11.80
CA PRO A 36 -5.59 -1.23 -11.46
C PRO A 36 -6.47 -1.09 -10.22
N PHE A 37 -6.05 -0.30 -9.24
CA PHE A 37 -6.80 -0.12 -8.00
C PHE A 37 -8.01 0.78 -8.20
N CYS A 38 -7.91 1.80 -9.03
CA CYS A 38 -9.06 2.62 -9.40
C CYS A 38 -10.06 1.81 -10.22
N ILE A 39 -9.60 0.97 -11.13
CA ILE A 39 -10.44 0.09 -11.92
C ILE A 39 -11.17 -0.90 -11.03
N ALA A 40 -10.50 -1.46 -10.03
CA ALA A 40 -11.08 -2.43 -9.10
C ALA A 40 -12.30 -1.87 -8.37
N GLN A 41 -12.37 -0.57 -8.15
CA GLN A 41 -13.51 0.06 -7.49
C GLN A 41 -14.73 0.22 -8.40
N ASN A 42 -14.54 0.13 -9.71
CA ASN A 42 -15.58 0.38 -10.71
C ASN A 42 -16.16 -0.91 -11.30
N VAL A 43 -15.72 -2.06 -10.83
CA VAL A 43 -16.24 -3.36 -11.21
C VAL A 43 -16.80 -4.04 -9.98
N SER A 44 -17.40 -5.22 -10.14
CA SER A 44 -17.90 -5.98 -8.99
C SER A 44 -16.76 -6.35 -8.06
N ASP A 45 -17.06 -6.54 -6.77
CA ASP A 45 -16.03 -6.94 -5.80
C ASP A 45 -15.36 -8.26 -6.19
N SER A 46 -16.11 -9.17 -6.79
CA SER A 46 -15.57 -10.43 -7.28
C SER A 46 -14.54 -10.22 -8.40
N GLU A 47 -14.86 -9.37 -9.37
CA GLU A 47 -13.95 -9.07 -10.49
C GLU A 47 -12.72 -8.28 -10.03
N GLY A 48 -12.92 -7.33 -9.12
CA GLY A 48 -11.86 -6.49 -8.59
C GLY A 48 -11.06 -7.14 -7.48
N LEU A 49 -11.46 -8.33 -7.02
CA LEU A 49 -10.84 -9.04 -5.89
C LEU A 49 -10.92 -8.23 -4.58
N VAL A 50 -11.92 -7.39 -4.44
CA VAL A 50 -12.12 -6.55 -3.25
C VAL A 50 -12.72 -7.41 -2.14
N VAL A 51 -12.08 -7.41 -0.98
CA VAL A 51 -12.53 -8.21 0.17
C VAL A 51 -13.15 -7.38 1.27
N VAL A 52 -12.78 -6.10 1.41
CA VAL A 52 -13.32 -5.19 2.41
C VAL A 52 -13.40 -3.80 1.83
N ARG A 53 -14.47 -3.07 2.15
CA ARG A 53 -14.61 -1.65 1.82
C ARG A 53 -14.92 -0.87 3.08
N GLN A 54 -14.29 0.31 3.20
CA GLN A 54 -14.62 1.29 4.23
C GLN A 54 -14.87 2.66 3.56
N SER A 55 -15.05 3.70 4.37
CA SER A 55 -15.47 5.00 3.85
C SER A 55 -14.43 5.62 2.90
N VAL A 56 -13.13 5.48 3.17
CA VAL A 56 -12.09 6.07 2.33
C VAL A 56 -11.01 5.07 1.90
N THR A 57 -11.16 3.79 2.24
CA THR A 57 -10.17 2.76 1.94
C THR A 57 -10.84 1.45 1.57
N PHE A 58 -10.08 0.54 1.01
CA PHE A 58 -10.53 -0.80 0.69
C PHE A 58 -9.36 -1.78 0.67
N VAL A 59 -9.67 -3.06 0.73
CA VAL A 59 -8.66 -4.12 0.69
C VAL A 59 -8.94 -5.00 -0.52
N VAL A 60 -7.90 -5.29 -1.29
CA VAL A 60 -7.97 -6.21 -2.43
C VAL A 60 -6.97 -7.35 -2.24
N MET A 61 -7.30 -8.52 -2.79
CA MET A 61 -6.33 -9.59 -2.93
C MET A 61 -5.40 -9.27 -4.10
N ASN A 62 -4.12 -9.58 -3.95
CA ASN A 62 -3.20 -9.42 -5.06
C ASN A 62 -3.49 -10.49 -6.12
N LYS A 63 -3.68 -10.06 -7.36
CA LYS A 63 -3.92 -10.96 -8.49
C LYS A 63 -2.72 -11.87 -8.76
N TYR A 64 -1.51 -11.38 -8.47
CA TYR A 64 -0.26 -12.12 -8.66
C TYR A 64 0.49 -12.19 -7.34
N PRO A 65 -0.01 -12.99 -6.37
CA PRO A 65 0.58 -12.99 -5.03
C PRO A 65 1.94 -13.68 -5.01
N TYR A 66 2.86 -13.10 -4.23
CA TYR A 66 4.13 -13.77 -3.94
C TYR A 66 3.92 -14.95 -2.99
N ASN A 67 3.00 -14.79 -2.05
CA ASN A 67 2.63 -15.81 -1.07
C ASN A 67 1.12 -15.83 -0.90
N GLY A 68 0.60 -16.92 -0.37
CA GLY A 68 -0.79 -16.97 0.04
C GLY A 68 -1.08 -15.88 1.06
N GLY A 69 -2.22 -15.23 0.93
CA GLY A 69 -2.60 -14.15 1.84
C GLY A 69 -2.01 -12.79 1.53
N HIS A 70 -1.47 -12.60 0.34
CA HIS A 70 -0.96 -11.29 -0.07
C HIS A 70 -2.13 -10.35 -0.36
N LEU A 71 -2.29 -9.35 0.51
CA LEU A 71 -3.35 -8.34 0.42
C LEU A 71 -2.76 -6.97 0.17
N LEU A 72 -3.57 -6.11 -0.44
CA LEU A 72 -3.22 -4.71 -0.67
C LEU A 72 -4.28 -3.85 0.00
N VAL A 73 -3.85 -2.93 0.85
CA VAL A 73 -4.72 -1.96 1.51
C VAL A 73 -4.59 -0.65 0.76
N CYS A 74 -5.68 -0.17 0.21
CA CYS A 74 -5.67 0.95 -0.74
C CYS A 74 -6.59 2.07 -0.28
N THR A 75 -6.28 3.29 -0.72
CA THR A 75 -7.20 4.42 -0.59
C THR A 75 -8.19 4.42 -1.74
N ASN A 76 -9.40 4.94 -1.50
CA ASN A 76 -10.38 5.14 -2.57
C ASN A 76 -9.92 6.22 -3.55
N ARG A 77 -9.28 7.28 -3.03
CA ARG A 77 -8.71 8.32 -3.89
C ARG A 77 -7.45 7.80 -4.59
N HIS A 78 -7.24 8.26 -5.81
CA HIS A 78 -6.00 7.97 -6.53
C HIS A 78 -4.89 8.87 -5.98
N VAL A 79 -4.10 8.36 -5.03
CA VAL A 79 -3.03 9.09 -4.35
C VAL A 79 -1.74 8.30 -4.48
N PRO A 80 -0.73 8.82 -5.16
CA PRO A 80 0.50 8.07 -5.41
C PRO A 80 1.46 7.99 -4.22
N LEU A 81 1.37 8.94 -3.27
CA LEU A 81 2.33 9.04 -2.19
C LEU A 81 1.66 8.95 -0.82
N TYR A 82 2.24 8.17 0.05
CA TYR A 82 1.71 7.98 1.41
C TYR A 82 1.64 9.29 2.19
N ASP A 83 2.61 10.17 2.02
CA ASP A 83 2.66 11.44 2.74
C ASP A 83 1.64 12.47 2.24
N GLU A 84 0.90 12.14 1.18
CA GLU A 84 -0.21 12.97 0.69
C GLU A 84 -1.57 12.50 1.19
N LEU A 85 -1.61 11.44 1.98
CA LEU A 85 -2.85 10.90 2.52
C LEU A 85 -3.43 11.83 3.60
N THR A 86 -4.77 11.81 3.73
CA THR A 86 -5.43 12.47 4.85
C THR A 86 -5.22 11.66 6.13
N ALA A 87 -5.44 12.31 7.28
CA ALA A 87 -5.37 11.63 8.58
C ALA A 87 -6.37 10.49 8.66
N GLU A 88 -7.56 10.65 8.10
CA GLU A 88 -8.58 9.59 8.07
C GLU A 88 -8.11 8.40 7.23
N GLU A 89 -7.51 8.66 6.07
CA GLU A 89 -6.97 7.59 5.22
C GLU A 89 -5.86 6.82 5.94
N VAL A 90 -4.94 7.52 6.57
CA VAL A 90 -3.86 6.89 7.33
C VAL A 90 -4.42 6.03 8.46
N SER A 91 -5.40 6.54 9.18
CA SER A 91 -6.05 5.82 10.29
C SER A 91 -6.72 4.55 9.80
N GLN A 92 -7.48 4.63 8.70
CA GLN A 92 -8.17 3.45 8.16
C GLN A 92 -7.20 2.41 7.60
N ILE A 93 -6.12 2.84 6.96
CA ILE A 93 -5.08 1.91 6.49
C ILE A 93 -4.51 1.14 7.68
N GLY A 94 -4.21 1.81 8.78
CA GLY A 94 -3.71 1.16 9.98
C GLY A 94 -4.69 0.16 10.57
N GLU A 95 -5.94 0.55 10.67
CA GLU A 95 -7.01 -0.32 11.19
C GLU A 95 -7.23 -1.54 10.31
N LEU A 96 -7.31 -1.36 9.00
CA LEU A 96 -7.51 -2.46 8.05
C LEU A 96 -6.31 -3.39 8.03
N THR A 97 -5.09 -2.86 8.14
CA THR A 97 -3.88 -3.67 8.21
C THR A 97 -3.91 -4.58 9.44
N ALA A 98 -4.26 -4.03 10.60
CA ALA A 98 -4.37 -4.82 11.81
C ALA A 98 -5.46 -5.89 11.71
N GLN A 99 -6.60 -5.55 11.13
CA GLN A 99 -7.70 -6.48 10.91
C GLN A 99 -7.30 -7.60 9.95
N ALA A 100 -6.59 -7.27 8.88
CA ALA A 100 -6.09 -8.24 7.92
C ALA A 100 -5.13 -9.24 8.59
N MET A 101 -4.24 -8.74 9.44
CA MET A 101 -3.31 -9.61 10.17
C MET A 101 -4.06 -10.58 11.08
N ARG A 102 -5.06 -10.11 11.83
CA ARG A 102 -5.86 -10.97 12.70
C ARG A 102 -6.58 -12.05 11.89
N THR A 103 -7.15 -11.66 10.77
CA THR A 103 -7.86 -12.59 9.88
C THR A 103 -6.92 -13.64 9.30
N LEU A 104 -5.76 -13.22 8.80
CA LEU A 104 -4.78 -14.14 8.22
C LEU A 104 -4.21 -15.11 9.26
N ARG A 105 -4.02 -14.68 10.50
CA ARG A 105 -3.63 -15.61 11.56
C ARG A 105 -4.66 -16.70 11.78
N THR A 106 -5.93 -16.32 11.74
CA THR A 106 -7.02 -17.26 11.96
C THR A 106 -7.17 -18.27 10.82
N VAL A 107 -7.12 -17.79 9.57
CA VAL A 107 -7.43 -18.63 8.41
C VAL A 107 -6.21 -19.35 7.84
N SER A 108 -5.00 -18.85 8.04
CA SER A 108 -3.79 -19.42 7.45
C SER A 108 -2.71 -19.77 8.48
N ASN A 109 -2.96 -19.50 9.75
CA ASN A 109 -2.01 -19.77 10.83
C ASN A 109 -0.66 -19.07 10.61
N ALA A 110 -0.70 -17.86 10.02
CA ALA A 110 0.51 -17.08 9.76
C ALA A 110 1.22 -16.71 11.05
N ALA A 111 2.53 -16.87 11.10
CA ALA A 111 3.35 -16.55 12.26
C ALA A 111 3.89 -15.13 12.24
N GLY A 112 4.00 -14.53 11.07
CA GLY A 112 4.51 -13.17 10.91
C GLY A 112 4.07 -12.56 9.59
N PHE A 113 4.39 -11.27 9.42
CA PHE A 113 3.95 -10.50 8.28
C PHE A 113 5.05 -9.57 7.81
N ASN A 114 5.12 -9.35 6.51
CA ASN A 114 5.89 -8.28 5.92
C ASN A 114 4.94 -7.22 5.42
N ILE A 115 5.21 -5.95 5.76
CA ILE A 115 4.41 -4.82 5.33
C ILE A 115 5.31 -3.86 4.58
N GLY A 116 4.84 -3.40 3.43
CA GLY A 116 5.57 -2.42 2.65
C GLY A 116 4.63 -1.46 1.97
N LEU A 117 5.18 -0.35 1.53
CA LEU A 117 4.48 0.67 0.75
C LEU A 117 4.99 0.63 -0.69
N ASN A 118 4.06 0.71 -1.62
CA ASN A 118 4.38 0.79 -3.05
C ASN A 118 3.97 2.14 -3.60
#